data_6620b15ce2fddc107d494dcf442fe535
#
_entry.id   6620b15ce2fddc107d494dcf442fe535
#
_cell.length_a   1.000
_cell.length_b   1.000
_cell.length_c   1.000
_cell.angle_alpha   90.00
_cell.angle_beta   90.00
_cell.angle_gamma   90.00
#
_symmetry.space_group_name_H-M   'P 1'
#
loop_
_entity.id
_entity.type
_entity.pdbx_description
1 polymer ?
#
loop_
_entity_poly.entity_id
_entity_poly.type
_entity_poly.pdbx_seq_one_letter_code
_entity_poly.pdbx_strand_id
1 'polypeptide(L)'
;MSESRWARVRGALADGLGELDSAFTTGPRDATEIARREAAGGRRLILALGGDGTISEVADGVLAAGAGATTEIGLIPRGTGGDFRRTIEVPQEIAAAAEHIKNAPARAVDAGRVRYRATDGGEGVRHFVNVASFGFSSAVARRANASSKRFGGRIAFMGATLRELFAHDNHDVWLTVDGQERKRRRVMLAAVGNGRFFGGGMKICPDARIDDGAFDLVAVGDLTRGQVVANIGKLFGGTHLELEQVTHERITRLHAEPVESDADIAVELDGETPGHLPATFEIVPGALRLRA
;
A
#
# COMPACT_ATOMS: atom_id res chain seq x y z
N MET A 1 19.10 -3.36 12.54
CA MET A 1 18.98 -4.67 13.27
C MET A 1 20.35 -4.99 13.86
N SER A 2 20.45 -5.53 15.10
CA SER A 2 21.76 -5.95 15.62
C SER A 2 22.25 -7.23 14.91
N GLU A 3 23.57 -7.42 14.80
CA GLU A 3 24.17 -8.58 14.15
C GLU A 3 23.71 -9.91 14.73
N SER A 4 23.63 -10.01 16.06
CA SER A 4 23.16 -11.22 16.76
C SER A 4 21.70 -11.56 16.46
N ARG A 5 20.86 -10.54 16.23
CA ARG A 5 19.46 -10.74 15.86
C ARG A 5 19.33 -11.14 14.39
N TRP A 6 20.18 -10.56 13.54
CA TRP A 6 20.26 -10.95 12.13
C TRP A 6 20.72 -12.41 11.97
N ALA A 7 21.77 -12.82 12.68
CA ALA A 7 22.28 -14.19 12.62
C ALA A 7 21.20 -15.24 12.92
N ARG A 8 20.33 -14.97 13.95
CA ARG A 8 19.20 -15.85 14.28
C ARG A 8 18.15 -15.90 13.17
N VAL A 9 17.79 -14.75 12.59
CA VAL A 9 16.84 -14.68 11.48
C VAL A 9 17.40 -15.41 10.27
N ARG A 10 18.67 -15.16 9.93
CA ARG A 10 19.34 -15.81 8.81
C ARG A 10 19.38 -17.33 8.96
N GLY A 11 19.66 -17.85 10.18
CA GLY A 11 19.61 -19.27 10.46
C GLY A 11 18.23 -19.87 10.18
N ALA A 12 17.18 -19.29 10.74
CA ALA A 12 15.81 -19.75 10.53
C ALA A 12 15.37 -19.68 9.04
N LEU A 13 15.85 -18.68 8.29
CA LEU A 13 15.58 -18.58 6.86
C LEU A 13 16.38 -19.62 6.06
N ALA A 14 17.66 -19.82 6.39
CA ALA A 14 18.54 -20.77 5.72
C ALA A 14 18.07 -22.23 5.85
N ASP A 15 17.55 -22.59 7.02
CA ASP A 15 16.95 -23.91 7.27
C ASP A 15 15.76 -24.20 6.35
N GLY A 16 14.98 -23.15 6.05
CA GLY A 16 13.81 -23.25 5.17
C GLY A 16 14.10 -23.04 3.69
N LEU A 17 14.95 -22.07 3.35
CA LEU A 17 15.10 -21.55 1.99
C LEU A 17 16.49 -21.74 1.39
N GLY A 18 17.43 -22.32 2.13
CA GLY A 18 18.81 -22.48 1.73
C GLY A 18 19.66 -21.23 1.96
N GLU A 19 20.85 -21.20 1.33
CA GLU A 19 21.77 -20.08 1.48
C GLU A 19 21.22 -18.80 0.84
N LEU A 20 21.27 -17.67 1.59
CA LEU A 20 20.71 -16.40 1.20
C LEU A 20 21.77 -15.30 1.23
N ASP A 21 21.86 -14.56 0.14
CA ASP A 21 22.51 -13.25 0.14
C ASP A 21 21.65 -12.22 0.86
N SER A 22 22.26 -11.25 1.51
CA SER A 22 21.52 -10.19 2.21
C SER A 22 22.03 -8.81 1.88
N ALA A 23 21.09 -7.89 1.68
CA ALA A 23 21.36 -6.46 1.54
C ALA A 23 20.55 -5.69 2.58
N PHE A 24 21.14 -4.64 3.14
CA PHE A 24 20.51 -3.80 4.15
C PHE A 24 20.19 -2.44 3.59
N THR A 25 18.98 -1.97 3.88
CA THR A 25 18.55 -0.61 3.55
C THR A 25 19.14 0.40 4.54
N THR A 26 19.58 1.54 4.06
CA THR A 26 20.15 2.65 4.84
C THR A 26 19.22 3.86 4.88
N GLY A 27 18.26 3.93 3.96
CA GLY A 27 17.30 5.03 3.86
C GLY A 27 16.03 4.67 3.08
N PRO A 28 15.14 5.65 2.93
CA PRO A 28 13.95 5.50 2.09
C PRO A 28 14.33 5.17 0.64
N ARG A 29 13.55 4.33 -0.02
CA ARG A 29 13.73 3.89 -1.41
C ARG A 29 14.95 2.99 -1.67
N ASP A 30 15.76 2.68 -0.67
CA ASP A 30 16.90 1.77 -0.85
C ASP A 30 16.45 0.36 -1.26
N ALA A 31 15.34 -0.14 -0.68
CA ALA A 31 14.83 -1.46 -1.05
C ALA A 31 14.35 -1.49 -2.51
N THR A 32 13.83 -0.38 -3.06
CA THR A 32 13.48 -0.26 -4.48
C THR A 32 14.71 -0.41 -5.37
N GLU A 33 15.79 0.31 -5.07
CA GLU A 33 17.01 0.27 -5.90
C GLU A 33 17.72 -1.07 -5.78
N ILE A 34 17.77 -1.66 -4.59
CA ILE A 34 18.32 -3.01 -4.37
C ILE A 34 17.52 -4.03 -5.19
N ALA A 35 16.19 -4.03 -5.04
CA ALA A 35 15.32 -4.97 -5.75
C ALA A 35 15.40 -4.80 -7.27
N ARG A 36 15.43 -3.56 -7.76
CA ARG A 36 15.57 -3.24 -9.18
C ARG A 36 16.88 -3.81 -9.76
N ARG A 37 18.00 -3.59 -9.06
CA ARG A 37 19.30 -4.09 -9.48
C ARG A 37 19.36 -5.62 -9.46
N GLU A 38 18.92 -6.26 -8.39
CA GLU A 38 18.94 -7.71 -8.24
C GLU A 38 18.01 -8.41 -9.26
N ALA A 39 16.82 -7.85 -9.48
CA ALA A 39 15.88 -8.38 -10.46
C ALA A 39 16.42 -8.23 -11.91
N ALA A 40 16.98 -7.07 -12.24
CA ALA A 40 17.65 -6.84 -13.53
C ALA A 40 18.85 -7.79 -13.73
N GLY A 41 19.53 -8.18 -12.65
CA GLY A 41 20.60 -9.18 -12.63
C GLY A 41 20.11 -10.63 -12.73
N GLY A 42 18.79 -10.87 -12.86
CA GLY A 42 18.21 -12.21 -13.02
C GLY A 42 17.99 -12.96 -11.71
N ARG A 43 17.94 -12.27 -10.57
CA ARG A 43 17.60 -12.90 -9.29
C ARG A 43 16.18 -13.47 -9.33
N ARG A 44 16.04 -14.77 -9.11
CA ARG A 44 14.75 -15.47 -9.23
C ARG A 44 13.83 -15.29 -8.03
N LEU A 45 14.38 -15.09 -6.83
CA LEU A 45 13.62 -14.87 -5.59
C LEU A 45 14.22 -13.72 -4.81
N ILE A 46 13.39 -12.76 -4.44
CA ILE A 46 13.72 -11.65 -3.54
C ILE A 46 12.81 -11.72 -2.32
N LEU A 47 13.41 -11.76 -1.13
CA LEU A 47 12.69 -11.77 0.14
C LEU A 47 12.69 -10.38 0.75
N ALA A 48 11.51 -9.79 0.90
CA ALA A 48 11.30 -8.56 1.65
C ALA A 48 11.22 -8.85 3.15
N LEU A 49 12.30 -8.63 3.88
CA LEU A 49 12.32 -8.75 5.35
C LEU A 49 11.93 -7.42 5.98
N GLY A 50 10.65 -7.22 6.25
CA GLY A 50 10.17 -5.93 6.75
C GLY A 50 8.66 -5.86 6.97
N GLY A 51 8.13 -4.64 6.90
CA GLY A 51 6.71 -4.34 6.93
C GLY A 51 6.17 -3.97 5.53
N ASP A 52 4.98 -3.34 5.53
CA ASP A 52 4.27 -2.96 4.31
C ASP A 52 5.12 -2.05 3.39
N GLY A 53 5.83 -1.07 3.93
CA GLY A 53 6.72 -0.22 3.12
C GLY A 53 7.86 -0.99 2.45
N THR A 54 8.44 -2.00 3.12
CA THR A 54 9.54 -2.78 2.52
C THR A 54 9.05 -3.63 1.35
N ILE A 55 7.90 -4.29 1.49
CA ILE A 55 7.35 -5.11 0.39
C ILE A 55 6.90 -4.24 -0.77
N SER A 56 6.33 -3.06 -0.52
CA SER A 56 5.96 -2.09 -1.54
C SER A 56 7.18 -1.59 -2.32
N GLU A 57 8.26 -1.21 -1.63
CA GLU A 57 9.52 -0.81 -2.27
C GLU A 57 10.13 -1.93 -3.11
N VAL A 58 10.14 -3.17 -2.60
CA VAL A 58 10.66 -4.34 -3.35
C VAL A 58 9.83 -4.59 -4.60
N ALA A 59 8.52 -4.57 -4.50
CA ALA A 59 7.62 -4.77 -5.62
C ALA A 59 7.80 -3.68 -6.70
N ASP A 60 7.86 -2.40 -6.29
CA ASP A 60 8.10 -1.28 -7.20
C ASP A 60 9.46 -1.43 -7.91
N GLY A 61 10.50 -1.89 -7.21
CA GLY A 61 11.82 -2.14 -7.79
C GLY A 61 11.82 -3.27 -8.83
N VAL A 62 11.15 -4.39 -8.53
CA VAL A 62 11.01 -5.52 -9.45
C VAL A 62 10.22 -5.12 -10.70
N LEU A 63 9.15 -4.35 -10.55
CA LEU A 63 8.34 -3.84 -11.66
C LEU A 63 9.12 -2.81 -12.50
N ALA A 64 9.86 -1.91 -11.85
CA ALA A 64 10.72 -0.95 -12.54
C ALA A 64 11.84 -1.60 -13.34
N ALA A 65 12.30 -2.82 -12.95
CA ALA A 65 13.24 -3.63 -13.71
C ALA A 65 12.60 -4.41 -14.88
N GLY A 66 11.27 -4.38 -15.02
CA GLY A 66 10.54 -5.22 -16.00
C GLY A 66 10.58 -6.72 -15.68
N ALA A 67 10.92 -7.10 -14.44
CA ALA A 67 11.18 -8.47 -14.03
C ALA A 67 10.00 -9.14 -13.28
N GLY A 68 8.82 -8.53 -13.27
CA GLY A 68 7.66 -9.02 -12.51
C GLY A 68 7.23 -10.45 -12.85
N ALA A 69 7.41 -10.87 -14.09
CA ALA A 69 7.09 -12.23 -14.54
C ALA A 69 8.18 -13.27 -14.19
N THR A 70 9.42 -12.85 -13.93
CA THR A 70 10.59 -13.72 -13.79
C THR A 70 11.17 -13.76 -12.39
N THR A 71 10.96 -12.71 -11.59
CA THR A 71 11.40 -12.60 -10.21
C THR A 71 10.22 -12.83 -9.27
N GLU A 72 10.34 -13.83 -8.42
CA GLU A 72 9.37 -14.12 -7.36
C GLU A 72 9.68 -13.26 -6.13
N ILE A 73 8.61 -12.81 -5.44
CA ILE A 73 8.74 -12.04 -4.20
C ILE A 73 8.16 -12.84 -3.04
N GLY A 74 8.85 -12.87 -1.91
CA GLY A 74 8.34 -13.40 -0.65
C GLY A 74 8.40 -12.33 0.44
N LEU A 75 7.41 -12.33 1.35
CA LEU A 75 7.37 -11.43 2.50
C LEU A 75 7.72 -12.18 3.80
N ILE A 76 8.81 -11.78 4.44
CA ILE A 76 9.13 -12.18 5.82
C ILE A 76 8.72 -11.03 6.74
N PRO A 77 7.61 -11.17 7.48
CA PRO A 77 7.03 -10.06 8.23
C PRO A 77 7.92 -9.63 9.39
N ARG A 78 8.18 -8.33 9.46
CA ARG A 78 8.88 -7.73 10.58
C ARG A 78 8.38 -6.32 10.84
N GLY A 79 7.39 -6.21 11.68
CA GLY A 79 6.78 -4.92 12.00
C GLY A 79 5.46 -5.10 12.73
N THR A 80 4.87 -4.01 13.13
CA THR A 80 3.60 -3.97 13.87
C THR A 80 2.36 -3.78 12.96
N GLY A 81 2.53 -3.35 11.71
CA GLY A 81 1.46 -3.13 10.73
C GLY A 81 1.02 -4.44 10.09
N GLY A 82 1.57 -4.75 8.95
CA GLY A 82 1.33 -5.98 8.22
C GLY A 82 -0.05 -6.02 7.57
N ASP A 83 -0.45 -4.92 6.95
CA ASP A 83 -1.73 -4.82 6.26
C ASP A 83 -1.72 -5.66 4.98
N PHE A 84 -0.68 -5.56 4.17
CA PHE A 84 -0.51 -6.42 2.99
C PHE A 84 -0.33 -7.89 3.39
N ARG A 85 0.43 -8.17 4.47
CA ARG A 85 0.56 -9.52 5.04
C ARG A 85 -0.81 -10.15 5.34
N ARG A 86 -1.76 -9.38 5.89
CA ARG A 86 -3.13 -9.86 6.15
C ARG A 86 -3.89 -10.19 4.87
N THR A 87 -3.69 -9.39 3.83
CA THR A 87 -4.29 -9.63 2.52
C THR A 87 -3.79 -10.93 1.90
N ILE A 88 -2.48 -11.20 1.99
CA ILE A 88 -1.83 -12.38 1.41
C ILE A 88 -1.73 -13.57 2.37
N GLU A 89 -2.21 -13.43 3.60
CA GLU A 89 -2.32 -14.47 4.63
C GLU A 89 -1.00 -15.12 5.07
N VAL A 90 0.13 -14.42 4.89
CA VAL A 90 1.44 -14.90 5.36
C VAL A 90 1.52 -14.90 6.89
N PRO A 91 2.04 -15.97 7.53
CA PRO A 91 2.22 -16.03 8.98
C PRO A 91 3.06 -14.87 9.55
N GLN A 92 2.75 -14.43 10.77
CA GLN A 92 3.49 -13.33 11.44
C GLN A 92 4.86 -13.78 11.96
N GLU A 93 4.98 -15.03 12.35
CA GLU A 93 6.20 -15.60 12.92
C GLU A 93 7.19 -15.91 11.79
N ILE A 94 8.49 -15.56 11.98
CA ILE A 94 9.49 -15.58 10.91
C ILE A 94 9.73 -16.99 10.37
N ALA A 95 9.85 -18.00 11.26
CA ALA A 95 10.09 -19.39 10.84
C ALA A 95 8.88 -19.94 10.06
N ALA A 96 7.66 -19.67 10.55
CA ALA A 96 6.44 -20.08 9.87
C ALA A 96 6.28 -19.37 8.51
N ALA A 97 6.65 -18.09 8.40
CA ALA A 97 6.67 -17.37 7.14
C ALA A 97 7.71 -17.93 6.15
N ALA A 98 8.90 -18.30 6.64
CA ALA A 98 9.93 -18.92 5.82
C ALA A 98 9.48 -20.29 5.27
N GLU A 99 8.88 -21.11 6.12
CA GLU A 99 8.33 -22.41 5.72
C GLU A 99 7.15 -22.24 4.74
N HIS A 100 6.28 -21.26 5.00
CA HIS A 100 5.19 -20.92 4.09
C HIS A 100 5.73 -20.55 2.69
N ILE A 101 6.69 -19.63 2.60
CA ILE A 101 7.32 -19.22 1.33
C ILE A 101 8.01 -20.40 0.63
N LYS A 102 8.66 -21.29 1.38
CA LYS A 102 9.30 -22.49 0.83
C LYS A 102 8.30 -23.39 0.11
N ASN A 103 7.13 -23.59 0.71
CA ASN A 103 6.13 -24.55 0.28
C ASN A 103 5.07 -23.94 -0.65
N ALA A 104 4.83 -22.64 -0.58
CA ALA A 104 3.83 -21.95 -1.41
C ALA A 104 4.28 -21.86 -2.88
N PRO A 105 3.41 -22.23 -3.84
CA PRO A 105 3.66 -21.94 -5.23
C PRO A 105 3.67 -20.44 -5.48
N ALA A 106 4.54 -19.96 -6.36
CA ALA A 106 4.46 -18.58 -6.80
C ALA A 106 3.21 -18.39 -7.68
N ARG A 107 2.33 -17.47 -7.29
CA ARG A 107 1.14 -17.09 -8.05
C ARG A 107 1.28 -15.68 -8.65
N ALA A 108 0.63 -15.48 -9.79
CA ALA A 108 0.53 -14.15 -10.37
C ALA A 108 -0.41 -13.28 -9.50
N VAL A 109 0.00 -12.05 -9.24
CA VAL A 109 -0.81 -11.06 -8.52
C VAL A 109 -0.74 -9.73 -9.26
N ASP A 110 -1.79 -8.96 -9.11
CA ASP A 110 -1.91 -7.66 -9.71
C ASP A 110 -1.09 -6.60 -8.94
N ALA A 111 -0.81 -5.49 -9.59
CA ALA A 111 -0.24 -4.31 -8.97
C ALA A 111 -0.89 -3.06 -9.54
N GLY A 112 -0.92 -1.99 -8.79
CA GLY A 112 -1.33 -0.71 -9.30
C GLY A 112 -0.15 0.09 -9.84
N ARG A 113 -0.33 0.77 -10.98
CA ARG A 113 0.57 1.79 -11.48
C ARG A 113 -0.09 3.15 -11.33
N VAL A 114 0.63 4.09 -10.74
CA VAL A 114 0.12 5.45 -10.53
C VAL A 114 1.05 6.46 -11.19
N ARG A 115 0.45 7.33 -12.02
CA ARG A 115 1.07 8.58 -12.48
C ARG A 115 0.49 9.71 -11.66
N TYR A 116 1.33 10.58 -11.15
CA TYR A 116 0.92 11.65 -10.23
C TYR A 116 1.78 12.90 -10.45
N ARG A 117 1.31 14.04 -9.97
CA ARG A 117 2.10 15.27 -9.92
C ARG A 117 3.11 15.15 -8.76
N ALA A 118 4.39 15.10 -9.09
CA ALA A 118 5.46 15.06 -8.11
C ALA A 118 5.62 16.41 -7.37
N THR A 119 6.26 16.39 -6.21
CA THR A 119 6.45 17.60 -5.37
C THR A 119 7.31 18.68 -6.01
N ASP A 120 8.15 18.32 -6.99
CA ASP A 120 8.95 19.25 -7.81
C ASP A 120 8.17 19.84 -9.00
N GLY A 121 6.91 19.46 -9.15
CA GLY A 121 6.00 19.88 -10.22
C GLY A 121 6.08 19.02 -11.49
N GLY A 122 7.00 18.06 -11.56
CA GLY A 122 7.09 17.09 -12.65
C GLY A 122 6.05 15.97 -12.56
N GLU A 123 6.11 15.01 -13.49
CA GLU A 123 5.34 13.77 -13.43
C GLU A 123 6.15 12.67 -12.73
N GLY A 124 5.52 12.01 -11.75
CA GLY A 124 6.05 10.83 -11.10
C GLY A 124 5.29 9.57 -11.50
N VAL A 125 5.98 8.44 -11.55
CA VAL A 125 5.36 7.12 -11.76
C VAL A 125 5.85 6.16 -10.68
N ARG A 126 4.92 5.46 -10.02
CA ARG A 126 5.21 4.42 -9.03
C ARG A 126 4.20 3.30 -9.10
N HIS A 127 4.58 2.16 -8.51
CA HIS A 127 3.67 1.04 -8.31
C HIS A 127 3.30 0.90 -6.84
N PHE A 128 2.14 0.31 -6.59
CA PHE A 128 1.68 -0.10 -5.27
C PHE A 128 1.08 -1.50 -5.33
N VAL A 129 1.09 -2.21 -4.22
CA VAL A 129 0.61 -3.60 -4.15
C VAL A 129 -0.59 -3.78 -3.25
N ASN A 130 -0.83 -2.84 -2.36
CA ASN A 130 -1.88 -2.92 -1.36
C ASN A 130 -2.98 -1.88 -1.60
N VAL A 131 -2.84 -0.67 -1.11
CA VAL A 131 -3.85 0.39 -1.23
C VAL A 131 -3.21 1.71 -1.60
N ALA A 132 -3.74 2.36 -2.62
CA ALA A 132 -3.50 3.76 -2.88
C ALA A 132 -4.69 4.60 -2.42
N SER A 133 -4.45 5.87 -2.06
CA SER A 133 -5.53 6.73 -1.58
C SER A 133 -5.20 8.21 -1.73
N PHE A 134 -6.20 9.06 -1.59
CA PHE A 134 -6.04 10.52 -1.50
C PHE A 134 -7.10 11.13 -0.57
N GLY A 135 -6.85 12.36 -0.13
CA GLY A 135 -7.67 13.05 0.86
C GLY A 135 -7.18 12.80 2.29
N PHE A 136 -8.07 12.53 3.23
CA PHE A 136 -7.78 12.37 4.66
C PHE A 136 -6.64 11.39 4.97
N SER A 137 -6.58 10.23 4.29
CA SER A 137 -5.57 9.20 4.53
C SER A 137 -4.16 9.67 4.23
N SER A 138 -3.97 10.44 3.15
CA SER A 138 -2.67 10.99 2.77
C SER A 138 -2.14 12.00 3.78
N ALA A 139 -3.03 12.81 4.37
CA ALA A 139 -2.69 13.74 5.45
C ALA A 139 -2.26 12.99 6.72
N VAL A 140 -2.95 11.89 7.07
CA VAL A 140 -2.57 11.00 8.19
C VAL A 140 -1.22 10.35 7.94
N ALA A 141 -0.98 9.81 6.74
CA ALA A 141 0.28 9.15 6.38
C ALA A 141 1.47 10.14 6.47
N ARG A 142 1.34 11.34 5.92
CA ARG A 142 2.35 12.41 6.03
C ARG A 142 2.70 12.71 7.49
N ARG A 143 1.70 12.86 8.36
CA ARG A 143 1.90 13.19 9.77
C ARG A 143 2.50 12.03 10.55
N ALA A 144 2.07 10.80 10.28
CA ALA A 144 2.62 9.60 10.89
C ALA A 144 4.09 9.40 10.52
N ASN A 145 4.46 9.66 9.26
CA ASN A 145 5.84 9.56 8.78
C ASN A 145 6.75 10.66 9.37
N ALA A 146 6.20 11.85 9.65
CA ALA A 146 6.93 12.95 10.30
C ALA A 146 7.10 12.77 11.82
N SER A 147 6.27 11.92 12.45
CA SER A 147 6.36 11.68 13.89
C SER A 147 7.41 10.61 14.21
N SER A 148 8.14 10.79 15.34
CA SER A 148 9.18 9.85 15.74
C SER A 148 8.55 8.49 16.10
N LYS A 149 9.09 7.38 15.55
CA LYS A 149 8.66 5.99 15.80
C LYS A 149 8.92 5.49 17.24
N ARG A 150 9.24 6.39 18.19
CA ARG A 150 9.63 6.04 19.58
C ARG A 150 8.49 5.44 20.41
N PHE A 151 7.23 5.72 20.07
CA PHE A 151 6.06 5.29 20.86
C PHE A 151 5.29 4.10 20.27
N GLY A 152 5.87 3.35 19.33
CA GLY A 152 5.18 2.24 18.66
C GLY A 152 4.31 2.75 17.50
N GLY A 153 4.54 2.21 16.30
CA GLY A 153 3.92 2.70 15.05
C GLY A 153 2.38 2.78 15.09
N ARG A 154 1.70 1.87 15.79
CA ARG A 154 0.24 1.84 15.86
C ARG A 154 -0.35 2.98 16.71
N ILE A 155 0.29 3.34 17.84
CA ILE A 155 -0.16 4.45 18.70
C ILE A 155 0.12 5.79 18.02
N ALA A 156 1.29 5.92 17.37
CA ALA A 156 1.64 7.12 16.61
C ALA A 156 0.66 7.32 15.43
N PHE A 157 0.31 6.27 14.72
CA PHE A 157 -0.67 6.30 13.64
C PHE A 157 -2.06 6.69 14.14
N MET A 158 -2.55 6.09 15.23
CA MET A 158 -3.85 6.43 15.83
C MET A 158 -3.90 7.90 16.28
N GLY A 159 -2.83 8.38 16.91
CA GLY A 159 -2.73 9.80 17.32
C GLY A 159 -2.72 10.76 16.12
N ALA A 160 -2.03 10.40 15.04
CA ALA A 160 -2.03 11.15 13.79
C ALA A 160 -3.43 11.15 13.15
N THR A 161 -4.11 10.01 13.13
CA THR A 161 -5.47 9.86 12.60
C THR A 161 -6.46 10.75 13.36
N LEU A 162 -6.45 10.69 14.69
CA LEU A 162 -7.34 11.53 15.50
C LEU A 162 -7.08 13.03 15.31
N ARG A 163 -5.81 13.44 15.31
CA ARG A 163 -5.44 14.84 15.13
C ARG A 163 -5.83 15.34 13.74
N GLU A 164 -5.62 14.53 12.71
CA GLU A 164 -5.97 14.88 11.34
C GLU A 164 -7.49 14.96 11.14
N LEU A 165 -8.27 14.10 11.79
CA LEU A 165 -9.73 14.13 11.76
C LEU A 165 -10.30 15.50 12.18
N PHE A 166 -9.61 16.20 13.10
CA PHE A 166 -10.03 17.53 13.53
C PHE A 166 -9.51 18.68 12.68
N ALA A 167 -8.49 18.44 11.85
CA ALA A 167 -7.84 19.44 11.02
C ALA A 167 -8.19 19.35 9.52
N HIS A 168 -8.72 18.20 9.09
CA HIS A 168 -8.96 17.93 7.68
C HIS A 168 -10.32 18.47 7.21
N ASP A 169 -10.31 19.09 6.03
CA ASP A 169 -11.52 19.47 5.28
C ASP A 169 -11.71 18.49 4.11
N ASN A 170 -12.98 18.23 3.76
CA ASN A 170 -13.32 17.38 2.64
C ASN A 170 -13.01 18.10 1.31
N HIS A 171 -12.53 17.37 0.32
CA HIS A 171 -12.12 17.92 -0.96
C HIS A 171 -13.15 17.65 -2.05
N ASP A 172 -13.33 18.65 -2.93
CA ASP A 172 -14.06 18.49 -4.18
C ASP A 172 -13.07 18.01 -5.26
N VAL A 173 -13.38 16.87 -5.88
CA VAL A 173 -12.56 16.23 -6.92
C VAL A 173 -13.41 15.85 -8.12
N TRP A 174 -12.78 15.87 -9.29
CA TRP A 174 -13.30 15.22 -10.49
C TRP A 174 -12.75 13.81 -10.55
N LEU A 175 -13.63 12.83 -10.72
CA LEU A 175 -13.28 11.42 -10.90
C LEU A 175 -13.74 10.96 -12.29
N THR A 176 -12.82 10.37 -13.05
CA THR A 176 -13.09 9.66 -14.30
C THR A 176 -12.76 8.19 -14.10
N VAL A 177 -13.77 7.35 -14.06
CA VAL A 177 -13.67 5.91 -13.85
C VAL A 177 -13.78 5.20 -15.21
N ASP A 178 -12.82 4.34 -15.54
CA ASP A 178 -12.80 3.50 -16.76
C ASP A 178 -13.12 4.26 -18.06
N GLY A 179 -12.68 5.52 -18.14
CA GLY A 179 -12.90 6.38 -19.30
C GLY A 179 -14.33 6.91 -19.46
N GLN A 180 -15.19 6.71 -18.46
CA GLN A 180 -16.55 7.26 -18.44
C GLN A 180 -16.54 8.79 -18.26
N GLU A 181 -17.71 9.40 -18.33
CA GLU A 181 -17.86 10.82 -18.05
C GLU A 181 -17.39 11.18 -16.65
N ARG A 182 -16.60 12.25 -16.52
CA ARG A 182 -16.10 12.71 -15.23
C ARG A 182 -17.23 13.19 -14.33
N LYS A 183 -17.17 12.79 -13.06
CA LYS A 183 -18.17 13.16 -12.04
C LYS A 183 -17.50 13.95 -10.92
N ARG A 184 -18.12 15.07 -10.54
CA ARG A 184 -17.70 15.80 -9.34
C ARG A 184 -18.13 15.02 -8.10
N ARG A 185 -17.21 14.84 -7.16
CA ARG A 185 -17.45 14.22 -5.86
C ARG A 185 -16.81 15.07 -4.77
N ARG A 186 -17.54 15.25 -3.67
CA ARG A 186 -16.96 15.74 -2.44
C ARG A 186 -16.55 14.53 -1.59
N VAL A 187 -15.28 14.39 -1.33
CA VAL A 187 -14.71 13.21 -0.66
C VAL A 187 -13.91 13.62 0.58
N MET A 188 -14.10 12.88 1.65
CA MET A 188 -13.18 12.87 2.77
C MET A 188 -11.96 12.00 2.43
N LEU A 189 -12.20 10.85 1.80
CA LEU A 189 -11.22 9.85 1.44
C LEU A 189 -11.67 9.11 0.18
N ALA A 190 -10.75 8.88 -0.74
CA ALA A 190 -10.91 7.87 -1.79
C ALA A 190 -9.76 6.87 -1.70
N ALA A 191 -10.11 5.58 -1.61
CA ALA A 191 -9.17 4.47 -1.58
C ALA A 191 -9.31 3.63 -2.84
N VAL A 192 -8.19 3.29 -3.45
CA VAL A 192 -8.06 2.40 -4.62
C VAL A 192 -7.34 1.16 -4.12
N GLY A 193 -8.11 0.13 -3.81
CA GLY A 193 -7.63 -1.09 -3.19
C GLY A 193 -7.30 -2.17 -4.20
N ASN A 194 -6.04 -2.60 -4.24
CA ASN A 194 -5.62 -3.90 -4.74
C ASN A 194 -5.68 -4.92 -3.59
N GLY A 195 -5.30 -4.51 -2.38
CA GLY A 195 -5.47 -5.26 -1.14
C GLY A 195 -6.58 -4.72 -0.25
N ARG A 196 -6.89 -5.48 0.79
CA ARG A 196 -8.06 -5.25 1.66
C ARG A 196 -7.84 -4.28 2.81
N PHE A 197 -6.61 -4.19 3.32
CA PHE A 197 -6.32 -3.55 4.61
C PHE A 197 -5.39 -2.37 4.46
N PHE A 198 -5.61 -1.33 5.24
CA PHE A 198 -4.68 -0.23 5.43
C PHE A 198 -4.70 0.28 6.88
N GLY A 199 -3.77 1.16 7.24
CA GLY A 199 -3.81 1.87 8.52
C GLY A 199 -3.76 0.99 9.77
N GLY A 200 -3.16 -0.21 9.70
CA GLY A 200 -3.00 -1.10 10.84
C GLY A 200 -4.17 -2.05 11.09
N GLY A 201 -4.88 -2.45 10.05
CA GLY A 201 -5.93 -3.48 10.08
C GLY A 201 -7.34 -2.99 9.81
N MET A 202 -7.52 -1.76 9.36
CA MET A 202 -8.81 -1.31 8.83
C MET A 202 -9.05 -1.93 7.45
N LYS A 203 -10.22 -2.55 7.26
CA LYS A 203 -10.62 -3.18 6.00
C LYS A 203 -11.27 -2.16 5.08
N ILE A 204 -10.48 -1.26 4.49
CA ILE A 204 -11.03 -0.19 3.65
C ILE A 204 -11.65 -0.70 2.35
N CYS A 205 -11.07 -1.74 1.76
CA CYS A 205 -11.60 -2.43 0.59
C CYS A 205 -11.83 -3.92 0.94
N PRO A 206 -12.89 -4.26 1.70
CA PRO A 206 -13.07 -5.60 2.29
C PRO A 206 -13.17 -6.72 1.25
N ASP A 207 -13.66 -6.41 0.06
CA ASP A 207 -13.90 -7.36 -1.03
C ASP A 207 -12.74 -7.44 -2.04
N ALA A 208 -11.70 -6.61 -1.88
CA ALA A 208 -10.58 -6.54 -2.79
C ALA A 208 -9.82 -7.87 -2.92
N ARG A 209 -9.45 -8.19 -4.14
CA ARG A 209 -8.67 -9.37 -4.53
C ARG A 209 -7.46 -8.94 -5.32
N ILE A 210 -6.31 -9.51 -4.98
CA ILE A 210 -5.03 -9.15 -5.60
C ILE A 210 -4.76 -9.87 -6.93
N ASP A 211 -5.72 -10.62 -7.47
CA ASP A 211 -5.54 -11.55 -8.60
C ASP A 211 -6.74 -11.59 -9.57
N ASP A 212 -7.58 -10.56 -9.60
CA ASP A 212 -8.81 -10.55 -10.42
C ASP A 212 -8.84 -9.44 -11.49
N GLY A 213 -7.73 -8.73 -11.67
CA GLY A 213 -7.55 -7.72 -12.70
C GLY A 213 -8.32 -6.43 -12.46
N ALA A 214 -8.75 -6.13 -11.23
CA ALA A 214 -9.51 -4.94 -10.89
C ALA A 214 -9.07 -4.35 -9.54
N PHE A 215 -9.37 -3.07 -9.34
CA PHE A 215 -9.34 -2.43 -8.04
C PHE A 215 -10.73 -2.34 -7.44
N ASP A 216 -10.80 -2.26 -6.14
CA ASP A 216 -11.96 -1.78 -5.40
C ASP A 216 -11.79 -0.28 -5.10
N LEU A 217 -12.57 0.57 -5.77
CA LEU A 217 -12.65 1.99 -5.44
C LEU A 217 -13.67 2.19 -4.34
N VAL A 218 -13.22 2.67 -3.19
CA VAL A 218 -14.09 3.06 -2.07
C VAL A 218 -13.95 4.56 -1.84
N ALA A 219 -15.02 5.30 -2.09
CA ALA A 219 -15.05 6.73 -1.86
C ALA A 219 -15.98 7.05 -0.67
N VAL A 220 -15.39 7.63 0.36
CA VAL A 220 -16.08 8.13 1.55
C VAL A 220 -16.41 9.59 1.34
N GLY A 221 -17.70 9.90 1.30
CA GLY A 221 -18.22 11.23 1.06
C GLY A 221 -18.17 12.15 2.28
N ASP A 222 -19.08 13.08 2.30
CA ASP A 222 -19.12 14.17 3.29
C ASP A 222 -19.64 13.68 4.65
N LEU A 223 -18.76 13.05 5.43
CA LEU A 223 -19.03 12.65 6.81
C LEU A 223 -18.61 13.75 7.79
N THR A 224 -19.47 14.03 8.75
CA THR A 224 -19.10 14.86 9.89
C THR A 224 -18.11 14.11 10.80
N ARG A 225 -17.30 14.84 11.56
CA ARG A 225 -16.35 14.28 12.54
C ARG A 225 -17.01 13.32 13.53
N GLY A 226 -18.22 13.65 13.98
CA GLY A 226 -19.01 12.79 14.88
C GLY A 226 -19.41 11.47 14.22
N GLN A 227 -19.84 11.52 12.95
CA GLN A 227 -20.17 10.32 12.17
C GLN A 227 -18.95 9.43 11.94
N VAL A 228 -17.78 10.01 11.67
CA VAL A 228 -16.54 9.24 11.52
C VAL A 228 -16.20 8.49 12.81
N VAL A 229 -16.22 9.17 13.96
CA VAL A 229 -15.96 8.56 15.27
C VAL A 229 -16.96 7.46 15.58
N ALA A 230 -18.25 7.70 15.34
CA ALA A 230 -19.31 6.71 15.59
C ALA A 230 -19.20 5.46 14.70
N ASN A 231 -18.65 5.59 13.49
CA ASN A 231 -18.56 4.51 12.51
C ASN A 231 -17.17 3.90 12.33
N ILE A 232 -16.16 4.37 13.07
CA ILE A 232 -14.78 3.88 12.93
C ILE A 232 -14.66 2.35 13.13
N GLY A 233 -15.49 1.77 13.99
CA GLY A 233 -15.56 0.33 14.21
C GLY A 233 -15.98 -0.46 12.97
N LYS A 234 -16.80 0.14 12.10
CA LYS A 234 -17.23 -0.47 10.85
C LYS A 234 -16.08 -0.65 9.86
N LEU A 235 -15.06 0.23 9.88
CA LEU A 235 -13.86 0.07 9.07
C LEU A 235 -13.05 -1.19 9.45
N PHE A 236 -12.98 -1.52 10.73
CA PHE A 236 -12.30 -2.75 11.16
C PHE A 236 -13.13 -4.00 10.84
N GLY A 237 -14.46 -3.90 10.90
CA GLY A 237 -15.37 -4.98 10.52
C GLY A 237 -15.55 -5.17 9.01
N GLY A 238 -15.27 -4.13 8.21
CA GLY A 238 -15.53 -4.11 6.76
C GLY A 238 -16.99 -3.82 6.40
N THR A 239 -17.81 -3.34 7.36
CA THR A 239 -19.24 -3.06 7.16
C THR A 239 -19.54 -1.58 6.86
N HIS A 240 -18.50 -0.77 6.69
CA HIS A 240 -18.63 0.65 6.33
C HIS A 240 -19.19 0.87 4.92
N LEU A 241 -19.11 -0.12 4.03
CA LEU A 241 -19.71 -0.08 2.69
C LEU A 241 -21.25 0.03 2.72
N GLU A 242 -21.88 -0.29 3.85
CA GLU A 242 -23.33 -0.15 4.07
C GLU A 242 -23.75 1.31 4.39
N LEU A 243 -22.81 2.21 4.59
CA LEU A 243 -23.12 3.61 4.89
C LEU A 243 -23.51 4.35 3.61
N GLU A 244 -24.57 5.15 3.69
CA GLU A 244 -25.11 5.96 2.58
C GLU A 244 -24.07 6.91 1.96
N GLN A 245 -23.10 7.37 2.79
CA GLN A 245 -22.03 8.27 2.39
C GLN A 245 -20.83 7.56 1.78
N VAL A 246 -20.86 6.22 1.70
CA VAL A 246 -19.78 5.41 1.13
C VAL A 246 -20.27 4.82 -0.19
N THR A 247 -19.52 5.09 -1.24
CA THR A 247 -19.73 4.42 -2.54
C THR A 247 -18.58 3.46 -2.78
N HIS A 248 -18.86 2.30 -3.37
CA HIS A 248 -17.83 1.37 -3.80
C HIS A 248 -18.16 0.82 -5.18
N GLU A 249 -17.13 0.61 -5.97
CA GLU A 249 -17.24 0.02 -7.32
C GLU A 249 -15.92 -0.66 -7.72
N ARG A 250 -16.01 -1.67 -8.57
CA ARG A 250 -14.83 -2.32 -9.17
C ARG A 250 -14.44 -1.58 -10.43
N ILE A 251 -13.15 -1.27 -10.53
CA ILE A 251 -12.60 -0.45 -11.62
C ILE A 251 -11.27 -1.01 -12.11
N THR A 252 -10.88 -0.63 -13.31
CA THR A 252 -9.55 -0.92 -13.87
C THR A 252 -8.68 0.33 -13.95
N ARG A 253 -9.33 1.50 -14.02
CA ARG A 253 -8.64 2.79 -14.12
C ARG A 253 -9.42 3.90 -13.43
N LEU A 254 -8.71 4.72 -12.67
CA LEU A 254 -9.21 5.97 -12.10
C LEU A 254 -8.31 7.12 -12.50
N HIS A 255 -8.90 8.20 -13.04
CA HIS A 255 -8.24 9.49 -13.07
C HIS A 255 -8.93 10.43 -12.09
N ALA A 256 -8.15 11.03 -11.20
CA ALA A 256 -8.62 11.97 -10.18
C ALA A 256 -7.90 13.31 -10.31
N GLU A 257 -8.63 14.39 -10.26
CA GLU A 257 -8.12 15.76 -10.32
C GLU A 257 -8.86 16.68 -9.34
N PRO A 258 -8.21 17.68 -8.73
CA PRO A 258 -8.90 18.65 -7.90
C PRO A 258 -9.91 19.45 -8.72
N VAL A 259 -11.03 19.86 -8.12
CA VAL A 259 -11.93 20.83 -8.77
C VAL A 259 -11.29 22.21 -8.78
N GLU A 260 -10.67 22.60 -7.67
CA GLU A 260 -9.88 23.84 -7.54
C GLU A 260 -8.43 23.52 -7.95
N SER A 261 -7.92 24.21 -8.96
CA SER A 261 -6.63 23.91 -9.57
C SER A 261 -5.42 24.10 -8.63
N ASP A 262 -5.57 24.86 -7.57
CA ASP A 262 -4.57 25.16 -6.53
C ASP A 262 -4.72 24.28 -5.29
N ALA A 263 -5.76 23.42 -5.23
CA ALA A 263 -5.92 22.52 -4.11
C ALA A 263 -4.80 21.48 -4.04
N ASP A 264 -4.16 21.42 -2.88
CA ASP A 264 -3.03 20.53 -2.60
C ASP A 264 -3.51 19.20 -1.99
N ILE A 265 -3.98 18.29 -2.83
CA ILE A 265 -4.48 16.99 -2.41
C ILE A 265 -3.39 15.95 -2.61
N ALA A 266 -2.77 15.52 -1.52
CA ALA A 266 -1.70 14.53 -1.59
C ALA A 266 -2.23 13.14 -1.96
N VAL A 267 -1.42 12.38 -2.70
CA VAL A 267 -1.63 10.96 -3.01
C VAL A 267 -0.80 10.12 -2.05
N GLU A 268 -1.39 9.06 -1.55
CA GLU A 268 -0.73 8.06 -0.71
C GLU A 268 -0.69 6.73 -1.45
N LEU A 269 0.46 6.06 -1.41
CA LEU A 269 0.71 4.74 -2.00
C LEU A 269 1.36 3.85 -0.92
N ASP A 270 0.65 2.82 -0.46
CA ASP A 270 1.14 1.86 0.56
C ASP A 270 1.77 2.52 1.81
N GLY A 271 1.23 3.69 2.23
CA GLY A 271 1.70 4.44 3.40
C GLY A 271 2.71 5.56 3.11
N GLU A 272 3.14 5.74 1.87
CA GLU A 272 4.03 6.85 1.45
C GLU A 272 3.27 7.90 0.65
N THR A 273 3.70 9.16 0.74
CA THR A 273 3.08 10.27 0.02
C THR A 273 4.05 10.85 -1.01
N PRO A 274 4.13 10.27 -2.22
CA PRO A 274 5.13 10.64 -3.23
C PRO A 274 4.80 11.92 -3.98
N GLY A 275 3.57 12.40 -3.96
CA GLY A 275 3.11 13.59 -4.67
C GLY A 275 1.62 13.86 -4.48
N HIS A 276 1.01 14.50 -5.45
CA HIS A 276 -0.33 15.09 -5.36
C HIS A 276 -1.19 14.78 -6.58
N LEU A 277 -2.51 15.06 -6.48
CA LEU A 277 -3.39 15.12 -7.65
C LEU A 277 -2.96 16.29 -8.59
N PRO A 278 -3.21 16.17 -9.93
CA PRO A 278 -3.92 15.07 -10.56
C PRO A 278 -3.12 13.77 -10.57
N ALA A 279 -3.84 12.65 -10.51
CA ALA A 279 -3.24 11.32 -10.58
C ALA A 279 -4.10 10.35 -11.38
N THR A 280 -3.43 9.39 -12.03
CA THR A 280 -4.07 8.29 -12.74
C THR A 280 -3.60 6.97 -12.14
N PHE A 281 -4.56 6.16 -11.69
CA PHE A 281 -4.36 4.83 -11.14
C PHE A 281 -4.79 3.82 -12.19
N GLU A 282 -3.94 2.85 -12.51
CA GLU A 282 -4.20 1.81 -13.51
C GLU A 282 -3.81 0.46 -12.93
N ILE A 283 -4.71 -0.54 -13.04
CA ILE A 283 -4.38 -1.92 -12.69
C ILE A 283 -3.41 -2.51 -13.73
N VAL A 284 -2.44 -3.27 -13.28
CA VAL A 284 -1.55 -4.08 -14.10
C VAL A 284 -1.79 -5.54 -13.71
N PRO A 285 -2.65 -6.27 -14.44
CA PRO A 285 -3.00 -7.63 -14.09
C PRO A 285 -1.80 -8.58 -14.17
N GLY A 286 -1.68 -9.46 -13.18
CA GLY A 286 -0.63 -10.47 -13.12
C GLY A 286 0.79 -9.90 -13.11
N ALA A 287 0.96 -8.67 -12.64
CA ALA A 287 2.19 -7.89 -12.73
C ALA A 287 3.37 -8.50 -12.00
N LEU A 288 3.13 -9.24 -10.93
CA LEU A 288 4.14 -9.81 -10.04
C LEU A 288 3.90 -11.29 -9.80
N ARG A 289 4.96 -11.98 -9.42
CA ARG A 289 4.91 -13.36 -8.90
C ARG A 289 5.16 -13.34 -7.40
N LEU A 290 4.16 -13.73 -6.62
CA LEU A 290 4.22 -13.71 -5.16
C LEU A 290 4.17 -15.13 -4.61
N ARG A 291 5.07 -15.46 -3.69
CA ARG A 291 5.03 -16.67 -2.86
C ARG A 291 4.24 -16.38 -1.59
N ALA A 292 2.93 -16.68 -1.63
CA ALA A 292 2.01 -16.50 -0.50
C ALA A 292 0.81 -17.45 -0.62
#